data_c094aac67458ed54cb6019ab18c2ad4c
#
_entry.id   c094aac67458ed54cb6019ab18c2ad4c
#
_cell.length_a   1.000
_cell.length_b   1.000
_cell.length_c   1.000
_cell.angle_alpha   90.00
_cell.angle_beta   90.00
_cell.angle_gamma   90.00
#
_symmetry.space_group_name_H-M   'P 1'
#
loop_
_entity.id
_entity.type
_entity.pdbx_description
1 polymer ?
#
loop_
_entity_poly.entity_id
_entity_poly.type
_entity_poly.pdbx_seq_one_letter_code
_entity_poly.pdbx_strand_id
1 'polypeptide(L)'
;SERKLIITDGVFSMDGDIAPLDEIADLAEEHGAMTFVDDCHGEGVLGEGRGIVSHFGLQGRVTFEVGSFSKALGVQGGILAGSDDVRTHALNHSRSWLLSGSQPPGVAAAQKAAIEVLMSEPEHVQRLWQNTSYFREQLDSMGFDTGVSETPIVPVMCGDSRKAQERSSL
;
A
#
# COMPACT_ATOMS: atom_id res chain seq x y z
N SER A 1 9.93 16.94 21.89
CA SER A 1 8.52 16.55 22.11
C SER A 1 8.50 15.22 22.83
N GLU A 2 7.60 15.04 23.77
CA GLU A 2 7.49 13.77 24.53
C GLU A 2 6.92 12.64 23.67
N ARG A 3 6.20 12.98 22.61
CA ARG A 3 5.63 12.01 21.67
C ARG A 3 6.02 12.37 20.24
N LYS A 4 6.47 11.37 19.49
CA LYS A 4 6.90 11.51 18.10
C LYS A 4 6.14 10.48 17.27
N LEU A 5 5.75 10.88 16.08
CA LEU A 5 5.09 10.01 15.10
C LEU A 5 5.69 10.28 13.72
N ILE A 6 6.15 9.23 13.07
CA ILE A 6 6.60 9.26 11.67
C ILE A 6 5.45 8.69 10.83
N ILE A 7 5.04 9.42 9.81
CA ILE A 7 3.96 9.01 8.89
C ILE A 7 4.56 8.96 7.49
N THR A 8 4.33 7.86 6.79
CA THR A 8 4.75 7.68 5.39
C THR A 8 3.78 6.79 4.64
N ASP A 9 3.71 6.95 3.31
CA ASP A 9 3.21 5.89 2.45
C ASP A 9 4.25 4.78 2.37
N GLY A 10 3.82 3.55 2.17
CA GLY A 10 4.70 2.42 1.87
C GLY A 10 5.15 2.45 0.41
N VAL A 11 4.19 2.68 -0.48
CA VAL A 11 4.40 2.90 -1.91
C VAL A 11 3.74 4.21 -2.30
N PHE A 12 4.49 5.13 -2.91
CA PHE A 12 3.96 6.42 -3.35
C PHE A 12 3.19 6.28 -4.67
N SER A 13 1.92 6.64 -4.62
CA SER A 13 0.94 6.35 -5.68
C SER A 13 1.21 6.99 -7.03
N MET A 14 1.95 8.10 -7.08
CA MET A 14 2.22 8.82 -8.33
C MET A 14 3.47 8.33 -9.04
N ASP A 15 4.52 8.07 -8.30
CA ASP A 15 5.83 7.74 -8.84
C ASP A 15 6.13 6.23 -8.74
N GLY A 16 5.41 5.51 -7.89
CA GLY A 16 5.57 4.06 -7.71
C GLY A 16 6.86 3.65 -7.00
N ASP A 17 7.52 4.59 -6.34
CA ASP A 17 8.68 4.35 -5.51
C ASP A 17 8.29 3.76 -4.15
N ILE A 18 9.22 3.07 -3.54
CA ILE A 18 9.04 2.37 -2.25
C ILE A 18 9.72 3.19 -1.16
N ALA A 19 9.02 3.45 -0.06
CA ALA A 19 9.63 4.08 1.10
C ALA A 19 10.75 3.20 1.69
N PRO A 20 11.90 3.77 2.12
CA PRO A 20 12.96 3.04 2.80
C PRO A 20 12.52 2.70 4.24
N LEU A 21 11.56 1.78 4.36
CA LEU A 21 10.86 1.52 5.62
C LEU A 21 11.77 0.90 6.68
N ASP A 22 12.79 0.18 6.30
CA ASP A 22 13.82 -0.36 7.18
C ASP A 22 14.62 0.77 7.87
N GLU A 23 15.10 1.76 7.10
CA GLU A 23 15.79 2.93 7.65
C GLU A 23 14.85 3.78 8.52
N ILE A 24 13.59 3.93 8.11
CA ILE A 24 12.56 4.65 8.89
C ILE A 24 12.28 3.93 10.21
N ALA A 25 12.22 2.59 10.22
CA ALA A 25 12.00 1.81 11.43
C ALA A 25 13.19 1.93 12.39
N ASP A 26 14.43 1.88 11.87
CA ASP A 26 15.65 2.06 12.66
C ASP A 26 15.66 3.45 13.33
N LEU A 27 15.37 4.50 12.58
CA LEU A 27 15.28 5.87 13.11
C LEU A 27 14.14 6.03 14.13
N ALA A 28 13.01 5.38 13.91
CA ALA A 28 11.89 5.41 14.84
C ALA A 28 12.28 4.79 16.18
N GLU A 29 12.95 3.64 16.17
CA GLU A 29 13.45 2.97 17.37
C GLU A 29 14.50 3.83 18.10
N GLU A 30 15.49 4.36 17.37
CA GLU A 30 16.54 5.23 17.94
C GLU A 30 15.95 6.44 18.66
N HIS A 31 14.89 7.03 18.10
CA HIS A 31 14.30 8.25 18.62
C HIS A 31 13.05 8.04 19.49
N GLY A 32 12.66 6.80 19.75
CA GLY A 32 11.44 6.46 20.51
C GLY A 32 10.19 7.04 19.85
N ALA A 33 10.11 6.95 18.52
CA ALA A 33 8.98 7.41 17.72
C ALA A 33 8.05 6.24 17.39
N MET A 34 6.76 6.53 17.26
CA MET A 34 5.79 5.64 16.64
C MET A 34 5.87 5.78 15.13
N THR A 35 5.51 4.73 14.41
CA THR A 35 5.39 4.74 12.95
C THR A 35 3.95 4.53 12.52
N PHE A 36 3.52 5.26 11.49
CA PHE A 36 2.24 5.08 10.82
C PHE A 36 2.51 4.93 9.32
N VAL A 37 2.24 3.75 8.78
CA VAL A 37 2.54 3.39 7.39
C VAL A 37 1.23 3.19 6.64
N ASP A 38 1.03 3.96 5.57
CA ASP A 38 -0.05 3.74 4.62
C ASP A 38 0.43 2.76 3.54
N ASP A 39 -0.02 1.52 3.62
CA ASP A 39 0.34 0.45 2.67
C ASP A 39 -0.74 0.19 1.62
N CYS A 40 -1.61 1.15 1.38
CA CYS A 40 -2.72 0.99 0.41
C CYS A 40 -2.28 0.62 -1.02
N HIS A 41 -1.03 0.85 -1.39
CA HIS A 41 -0.46 0.48 -2.68
C HIS A 41 0.53 -0.68 -2.63
N GLY A 42 0.97 -1.11 -1.44
CA GLY A 42 1.87 -2.25 -1.26
C GLY A 42 1.14 -3.55 -0.95
N GLU A 43 0.01 -3.50 -0.23
CA GLU A 43 -0.79 -4.71 0.04
C GLU A 43 -1.33 -5.32 -1.25
N GLY A 44 -1.28 -6.65 -1.35
CA GLY A 44 -1.61 -7.38 -2.58
C GLY A 44 -0.53 -7.29 -3.66
N VAL A 45 0.59 -6.59 -3.43
CA VAL A 45 1.66 -6.30 -4.41
C VAL A 45 3.04 -6.69 -3.89
N LEU A 46 3.48 -6.09 -2.78
CA LEU A 46 4.79 -6.32 -2.17
C LEU A 46 4.77 -7.47 -1.18
N GLY A 47 5.94 -8.01 -0.82
CA GLY A 47 6.07 -9.05 0.21
C GLY A 47 5.21 -10.28 -0.09
N GLU A 48 5.19 -10.73 -1.33
CA GLU A 48 4.33 -11.84 -1.79
C GLU A 48 2.82 -11.55 -1.59
N GLY A 49 2.43 -10.28 -1.71
CA GLY A 49 1.07 -9.80 -1.51
C GLY A 49 0.73 -9.41 -0.07
N ARG A 50 1.68 -9.54 0.86
CA ARG A 50 1.47 -9.21 2.29
C ARG A 50 1.78 -7.77 2.66
N GLY A 51 2.20 -6.95 1.69
CA GLY A 51 2.49 -5.55 1.87
C GLY A 51 3.95 -5.23 2.23
N ILE A 52 4.20 -3.92 2.45
CA ILE A 52 5.55 -3.37 2.61
C ILE A 52 6.23 -3.85 3.91
N VAL A 53 5.50 -3.98 5.00
CA VAL A 53 6.06 -4.45 6.29
C VAL A 53 6.63 -5.87 6.13
N SER A 54 5.92 -6.73 5.39
CA SER A 54 6.41 -8.07 5.06
C SER A 54 7.55 -8.05 4.04
N HIS A 55 7.54 -7.12 3.11
CA HIS A 55 8.61 -6.94 2.12
C HIS A 55 9.97 -6.70 2.77
N PHE A 56 10.01 -5.88 3.81
CA PHE A 56 11.22 -5.58 4.57
C PHE A 56 11.43 -6.49 5.80
N GLY A 57 10.51 -7.42 6.11
CA GLY A 57 10.63 -8.28 7.29
C GLY A 57 10.49 -7.54 8.62
N LEU A 58 9.69 -6.49 8.67
CA LEU A 58 9.57 -5.56 9.81
C LEU A 58 8.35 -5.82 10.70
N GLN A 59 7.83 -7.06 10.69
CA GLN A 59 6.71 -7.44 11.55
C GLN A 59 7.02 -7.16 13.03
N GLY A 60 6.14 -6.41 13.68
CA GLY A 60 6.28 -6.01 15.09
C GLY A 60 7.14 -4.77 15.32
N ARG A 61 7.79 -4.20 14.28
CA ARG A 61 8.57 -2.96 14.35
C ARG A 61 7.78 -1.73 13.91
N VAL A 62 6.71 -1.90 13.14
CA VAL A 62 5.80 -0.84 12.73
C VAL A 62 4.65 -0.74 13.71
N THR A 63 4.35 0.48 14.18
CA THR A 63 3.31 0.70 15.21
C THR A 63 1.91 0.60 14.61
N PHE A 64 1.66 1.29 13.49
CA PHE A 64 0.40 1.32 12.77
C PHE A 64 0.64 1.04 11.29
N GLU A 65 -0.06 0.08 10.74
CA GLU A 65 -0.12 -0.20 9.31
C GLU A 65 -1.58 -0.09 8.86
N VAL A 66 -1.83 0.72 7.85
CA VAL A 66 -3.15 0.86 7.26
C VAL A 66 -3.13 0.41 5.81
N GLY A 67 -4.21 -0.18 5.37
CA GLY A 67 -4.37 -0.65 4.02
C GLY A 67 -5.78 -0.39 3.48
N SER A 68 -5.99 -0.66 2.20
CA SER A 68 -7.25 -0.42 1.50
C SER A 68 -7.70 -1.65 0.71
N PHE A 69 -8.87 -2.15 1.03
CA PHE A 69 -9.50 -3.19 0.23
C PHE A 69 -9.90 -2.74 -1.18
N SER A 70 -9.94 -1.42 -1.45
CA SER A 70 -10.48 -0.88 -2.70
C SER A 70 -9.53 -0.95 -3.89
N LYS A 71 -8.26 -1.31 -3.68
CA LYS A 71 -7.23 -1.41 -4.72
C LYS A 71 -7.01 -2.86 -5.13
N ALA A 72 -5.92 -3.48 -4.72
CA ALA A 72 -5.58 -4.85 -5.12
C ALA A 72 -6.66 -5.89 -4.76
N LEU A 73 -7.33 -5.70 -3.64
CA LEU A 73 -8.37 -6.63 -3.17
C LEU A 73 -9.76 -6.38 -3.79
N GLY A 74 -9.97 -5.24 -4.48
CA GLY A 74 -11.18 -4.97 -5.27
C GLY A 74 -12.50 -4.86 -4.48
N VAL A 75 -12.45 -4.59 -3.18
CA VAL A 75 -13.62 -4.50 -2.29
C VAL A 75 -13.59 -3.20 -1.51
N GLN A 76 -14.73 -2.60 -1.23
CA GLN A 76 -14.81 -1.41 -0.38
C GLN A 76 -14.27 -1.70 1.02
N GLY A 77 -13.57 -0.71 1.62
CA GLY A 77 -13.14 -0.73 3.01
C GLY A 77 -11.66 -0.50 3.19
N GLY A 78 -11.25 -0.51 4.44
CA GLY A 78 -9.87 -0.37 4.86
C GLY A 78 -9.56 -1.25 6.07
N ILE A 79 -8.30 -1.40 6.36
CA ILE A 79 -7.78 -2.17 7.49
C ILE A 79 -6.80 -1.31 8.29
N LEU A 80 -6.79 -1.51 9.60
CA LEU A 80 -5.75 -1.04 10.49
C LEU A 80 -5.15 -2.26 11.18
N ALA A 81 -3.85 -2.45 11.05
CA ALA A 81 -3.07 -3.47 11.74
C ALA A 81 -2.11 -2.84 12.75
N GLY A 82 -1.80 -3.58 13.81
CA GLY A 82 -0.91 -3.15 14.89
C GLY A 82 -1.01 -4.09 16.09
N SER A 83 -0.40 -3.70 17.21
CA SER A 83 -0.49 -4.45 18.47
C SER A 83 -1.91 -4.48 19.04
N ASP A 84 -2.16 -5.36 20.02
CA ASP A 84 -3.45 -5.39 20.73
C ASP A 84 -3.77 -4.05 21.41
N ASP A 85 -2.78 -3.29 21.86
CA ASP A 85 -2.97 -1.95 22.42
C ASP A 85 -3.47 -0.96 21.36
N VAL A 86 -2.89 -1.00 20.15
CA VAL A 86 -3.36 -0.22 18.99
C VAL A 86 -4.78 -0.57 18.64
N ARG A 87 -5.10 -1.85 18.54
CA ARG A 87 -6.45 -2.34 18.27
C ARG A 87 -7.43 -1.86 19.34
N THR A 88 -7.09 -2.03 20.60
CA THR A 88 -7.95 -1.62 21.73
C THR A 88 -8.16 -0.11 21.74
N HIS A 89 -7.11 0.66 21.48
CA HIS A 89 -7.22 2.11 21.38
C HIS A 89 -8.13 2.53 20.22
N ALA A 90 -7.92 1.98 19.04
CA ALA A 90 -8.73 2.29 17.86
C ALA A 90 -10.21 1.96 18.08
N LEU A 91 -10.52 0.78 18.64
CA LEU A 91 -11.91 0.38 18.96
C LEU A 91 -12.61 1.32 19.93
N ASN A 92 -11.89 1.96 20.84
CA ASN A 92 -12.49 2.83 21.88
C ASN A 92 -12.43 4.32 21.57
N HIS A 93 -11.56 4.76 20.64
CA HIS A 93 -11.30 6.18 20.39
C HIS A 93 -11.49 6.62 18.94
N SER A 94 -11.54 5.68 17.98
CA SER A 94 -11.79 6.03 16.58
C SER A 94 -13.25 6.39 16.36
N ARG A 95 -13.53 7.69 16.18
CA ARG A 95 -14.89 8.20 15.99
C ARG A 95 -15.56 7.63 14.74
N SER A 96 -14.82 7.50 13.66
CA SER A 96 -15.33 6.92 12.41
C SER A 96 -15.73 5.45 12.55
N TRP A 97 -15.10 4.73 13.47
CA TRP A 97 -15.49 3.36 13.82
C TRP A 97 -16.70 3.33 14.76
N LEU A 98 -16.63 4.06 15.88
CA LEU A 98 -17.64 4.04 16.93
C LEU A 98 -19.00 4.61 16.50
N LEU A 99 -18.99 5.63 15.64
CA LEU A 99 -20.17 6.42 15.28
C LEU A 99 -20.66 6.13 13.85
N SER A 100 -20.19 5.04 13.23
CA SER A 100 -20.64 4.59 11.91
C SER A 100 -21.67 3.48 12.03
N GLY A 101 -22.48 3.32 10.99
CA GLY A 101 -23.44 2.20 10.87
C GLY A 101 -22.75 0.86 10.52
N SER A 102 -21.42 0.80 10.52
CA SER A 102 -20.65 -0.37 10.11
C SER A 102 -20.79 -0.71 8.62
N GLN A 103 -20.11 -1.78 8.19
CA GLN A 103 -20.18 -2.26 6.80
C GLN A 103 -21.32 -3.29 6.64
N PRO A 104 -21.98 -3.34 5.45
CA PRO A 104 -22.90 -4.40 5.15
C PRO A 104 -22.23 -5.79 5.24
N PRO A 105 -22.94 -6.83 5.73
CA PRO A 105 -22.37 -8.18 5.86
C PRO A 105 -21.79 -8.74 4.54
N GLY A 106 -22.40 -8.39 3.39
CA GLY A 106 -21.92 -8.80 2.07
C GLY A 106 -20.54 -8.22 1.75
N VAL A 107 -20.24 -6.98 2.16
CA VAL A 107 -18.93 -6.35 2.00
C VAL A 107 -17.89 -7.06 2.87
N ALA A 108 -18.22 -7.34 4.13
CA ALA A 108 -17.33 -8.08 5.03
C ALA A 108 -17.01 -9.51 4.50
N ALA A 109 -18.02 -10.19 3.96
CA ALA A 109 -17.81 -11.49 3.32
C ALA A 109 -16.93 -11.41 2.08
N ALA A 110 -17.08 -10.38 1.25
CA ALA A 110 -16.24 -10.14 0.07
C ALA A 110 -14.79 -9.83 0.46
N GLN A 111 -14.56 -9.01 1.49
CA GLN A 111 -13.23 -8.72 2.02
C GLN A 111 -12.54 -10.01 2.49
N LYS A 112 -13.24 -10.84 3.25
CA LYS A 112 -12.72 -12.14 3.70
C LYS A 112 -12.35 -13.02 2.50
N ALA A 113 -13.23 -13.16 1.52
CA ALA A 113 -12.97 -13.96 0.32
C ALA A 113 -11.77 -13.44 -0.47
N ALA A 114 -11.62 -12.11 -0.62
CA ALA A 114 -10.48 -11.51 -1.30
C ALA A 114 -9.14 -11.85 -0.61
N ILE A 115 -9.11 -11.80 0.72
CA ILE A 115 -7.92 -12.21 1.49
C ILE A 115 -7.65 -13.71 1.30
N GLU A 116 -8.68 -14.57 1.36
CA GLU A 116 -8.53 -16.02 1.17
C GLU A 116 -7.98 -16.35 -0.22
N VAL A 117 -8.45 -15.68 -1.27
CA VAL A 117 -7.91 -15.80 -2.63
C VAL A 117 -6.45 -15.35 -2.70
N LEU A 118 -6.13 -14.16 -2.16
CA LEU A 118 -4.75 -13.66 -2.13
C LEU A 118 -3.78 -14.63 -1.44
N MET A 119 -4.22 -15.28 -0.35
CA MET A 119 -3.41 -16.23 0.40
C MET A 119 -3.27 -17.60 -0.28
N SER A 120 -4.29 -18.06 -1.01
CA SER A 120 -4.33 -19.39 -1.62
C SER A 120 -3.88 -19.42 -3.07
N GLU A 121 -3.89 -18.28 -3.76
CA GLU A 121 -3.63 -18.14 -5.19
C GLU A 121 -2.49 -17.14 -5.47
N PRO A 122 -1.23 -17.45 -5.10
CA PRO A 122 -0.09 -16.53 -5.26
C PRO A 122 0.21 -16.18 -6.72
N GLU A 123 -0.31 -16.93 -7.67
CA GLU A 123 -0.18 -16.69 -9.11
C GLU A 123 -0.77 -15.34 -9.55
N HIS A 124 -1.71 -14.77 -8.83
CA HIS A 124 -2.24 -13.44 -9.13
C HIS A 124 -1.16 -12.37 -8.96
N VAL A 125 -0.43 -12.40 -7.86
CA VAL A 125 0.69 -11.48 -7.59
C VAL A 125 1.83 -11.72 -8.59
N GLN A 126 2.16 -12.99 -8.85
CA GLN A 126 3.22 -13.33 -9.82
C GLN A 126 2.89 -12.83 -11.23
N ARG A 127 1.65 -13.01 -11.68
CA ARG A 127 1.18 -12.51 -12.98
C ARG A 127 1.20 -10.98 -13.06
N LEU A 128 0.84 -10.28 -11.97
CA LEU A 128 0.95 -8.83 -11.91
C LEU A 128 2.39 -8.39 -12.18
N TRP A 129 3.37 -8.99 -11.52
CA TRP A 129 4.78 -8.64 -11.70
C TRP A 129 5.31 -9.00 -13.10
N GLN A 130 4.89 -10.13 -13.67
CA GLN A 130 5.22 -10.51 -15.04
C GLN A 130 4.67 -9.48 -16.04
N ASN A 131 3.40 -9.09 -15.88
CA ASN A 131 2.78 -8.07 -16.73
C ASN A 131 3.46 -6.71 -16.58
N THR A 132 3.87 -6.35 -15.36
CA THR A 132 4.60 -5.10 -15.08
C THR A 132 5.94 -5.07 -15.80
N SER A 133 6.73 -6.12 -15.68
CA SER A 133 8.03 -6.23 -16.37
C SER A 133 7.85 -6.13 -17.87
N TYR A 134 6.93 -6.89 -18.43
CA TYR A 134 6.64 -6.86 -19.87
C TYR A 134 6.21 -5.45 -20.34
N PHE A 135 5.29 -4.82 -19.60
CA PHE A 135 4.76 -3.50 -19.96
C PHE A 135 5.86 -2.42 -19.91
N ARG A 136 6.67 -2.43 -18.87
CA ARG A 136 7.80 -1.50 -18.72
C ARG A 136 8.82 -1.69 -19.84
N GLU A 137 9.22 -2.92 -20.13
CA GLU A 137 10.16 -3.23 -21.23
C GLU A 137 9.63 -2.72 -22.60
N GLN A 138 8.31 -2.86 -22.85
CA GLN A 138 7.72 -2.36 -24.09
C GLN A 138 7.76 -0.82 -24.16
N LEU A 139 7.42 -0.13 -23.07
CA LEU A 139 7.46 1.33 -23.00
C LEU A 139 8.90 1.85 -23.17
N ASP A 140 9.86 1.25 -22.50
CA ASP A 140 11.27 1.61 -22.59
C ASP A 140 11.81 1.39 -24.02
N SER A 141 11.42 0.28 -24.67
CA SER A 141 11.80 0.00 -26.07
C SER A 141 11.23 1.02 -27.07
N MET A 142 10.10 1.63 -26.74
CA MET A 142 9.46 2.71 -27.50
C MET A 142 10.02 4.09 -27.17
N GLY A 143 10.94 4.19 -26.21
CA GLY A 143 11.57 5.43 -25.78
C GLY A 143 10.74 6.30 -24.84
N PHE A 144 9.75 5.71 -24.15
CA PHE A 144 9.04 6.42 -23.10
C PHE A 144 9.89 6.47 -21.82
N ASP A 145 9.80 7.59 -21.13
CA ASP A 145 10.36 7.74 -19.78
C ASP A 145 9.31 7.23 -18.78
N THR A 146 9.64 6.16 -18.07
CA THR A 146 8.78 5.50 -17.06
C THR A 146 9.15 5.89 -15.63
N GLY A 147 10.02 6.88 -15.45
CA GLY A 147 10.44 7.37 -14.14
C GLY A 147 11.26 6.36 -13.36
N VAL A 148 11.18 6.45 -12.04
CA VAL A 148 11.99 5.63 -11.09
C VAL A 148 11.18 4.53 -10.40
N SER A 149 9.98 4.22 -10.86
CA SER A 149 9.09 3.26 -10.20
C SER A 149 9.73 1.89 -10.02
N GLU A 150 9.55 1.35 -8.83
CA GLU A 150 9.99 0.00 -8.44
C GLU A 150 8.80 -0.98 -8.32
N THR A 151 7.57 -0.51 -8.62
CA THR A 151 6.33 -1.26 -8.40
C THR A 151 5.52 -1.41 -9.69
N PRO A 152 4.38 -2.11 -9.67
CA PRO A 152 3.44 -2.17 -10.81
C PRO A 152 2.83 -0.83 -11.22
N ILE A 153 3.04 0.23 -10.48
CA ILE A 153 2.73 1.60 -10.92
C ILE A 153 3.78 1.99 -11.94
N VAL A 154 3.39 2.19 -13.19
CA VAL A 154 4.30 2.55 -14.29
C VAL A 154 3.88 3.92 -14.84
N PRO A 155 4.48 5.01 -14.34
CA PRO A 155 4.21 6.35 -14.85
C PRO A 155 4.76 6.50 -16.28
N VAL A 156 4.13 7.37 -17.07
CA VAL A 156 4.70 7.82 -18.36
C VAL A 156 4.92 9.32 -18.26
N MET A 157 6.17 9.72 -18.21
CA MET A 157 6.56 11.12 -18.01
C MET A 157 6.31 11.94 -19.27
N CYS A 158 5.38 12.88 -19.21
CA CYS A 158 5.02 13.75 -20.33
C CYS A 158 5.73 15.10 -20.31
N GLY A 159 6.36 15.47 -19.19
CA GLY A 159 7.09 16.70 -18.98
C GLY A 159 6.24 17.98 -18.90
N ASP A 160 4.98 17.94 -19.36
CA ASP A 160 4.04 19.07 -19.38
C ASP A 160 2.61 18.58 -19.10
N SER A 161 1.91 19.23 -18.18
CA SER A 161 0.55 18.86 -17.77
C SER A 161 -0.46 18.93 -18.93
N ARG A 162 -0.31 19.86 -19.86
CA ARG A 162 -1.17 19.96 -21.04
C ARG A 162 -1.00 18.74 -21.96
N LYS A 163 0.25 18.35 -22.22
CA LYS A 163 0.54 17.13 -22.99
C LYS A 163 0.01 15.87 -22.33
N ALA A 164 0.09 15.80 -21.00
CA ALA A 164 -0.47 14.68 -20.25
C ALA A 164 -2.00 14.60 -20.43
N GLN A 165 -2.71 15.73 -20.32
CA GLN A 165 -4.16 15.79 -20.55
C GLN A 165 -4.55 15.44 -21.99
N GLU A 166 -3.84 15.96 -22.98
CA GLU A 166 -4.09 15.64 -24.40
C GLU A 166 -3.92 14.14 -24.67
N ARG A 167 -2.90 13.50 -24.10
CA ARG A 167 -2.65 12.07 -24.27
C ARG A 167 -3.66 11.19 -23.54
N SER A 168 -4.14 11.61 -22.36
CA SER A 168 -5.15 10.87 -21.60
C SER A 168 -6.55 10.93 -22.21
N SER A 169 -6.79 11.83 -23.17
CA SER A 169 -8.08 12.00 -23.85
C SER A 169 -8.19 11.24 -25.18
N LEU A 170 -7.15 10.53 -25.59
CA LEU A 170 -7.10 9.67 -26.78
C LEU A 170 -7.50 8.24 -26.43
#